data_2763ff886f71527f55956d1833cbb305
#
_entry.id   2763ff886f71527f55956d1833cbb305
#
_cell.length_a   1.000
_cell.length_b   1.000
_cell.length_c   1.000
_cell.angle_alpha   90.00
_cell.angle_beta   90.00
_cell.angle_gamma   90.00
#
_symmetry.space_group_name_H-M   'P 1'
#
loop_
_entity.id
_entity.type
_entity.pdbx_description
1 polymer ?
#
loop_
_entity_poly.entity_id
_entity_poly.type
_entity_poly.pdbx_seq_one_letter_code
_entity_poly.pdbx_strand_id
1 'polypeptide(L)'
;MSEPADKAALRLSARIARADFVAALDPMAHRLAFRALPSPLLPLIEGKRTIALYAPVNDEAPALRLADALIQRGKQLCLPRAVDRIGTMEFRAWAPGDPLDDGPFGTRHPQHVQPICHPDAIVAPLLAFDSMLMRLGQGGGYYDRTFARYESALRIGLAWSAQQIDLVPADPWDVPLHIIITERSLIEAADA
;
A
#
# COMPACT_ATOMS: atom_id res chain seq x y z
N MET A 1 17.06 0.67 -20.63
CA MET A 1 16.80 1.88 -19.81
C MET A 1 15.48 2.43 -20.32
N SER A 2 14.38 2.19 -19.59
CA SER A 2 13.10 2.81 -19.93
C SER A 2 13.18 4.30 -19.61
N GLU A 3 12.83 5.14 -20.57
CA GLU A 3 12.94 6.58 -20.43
C GLU A 3 12.07 7.13 -19.29
N PRO A 4 12.51 8.17 -18.55
CA PRO A 4 11.73 8.81 -17.49
C PRO A 4 10.35 9.31 -17.96
N ALA A 5 10.21 9.65 -19.24
CA ALA A 5 8.96 10.08 -19.87
C ALA A 5 7.90 8.95 -19.89
N ASP A 6 8.33 7.71 -20.00
CA ASP A 6 7.43 6.55 -20.06
C ASP A 6 6.75 6.28 -18.71
N LYS A 7 7.50 6.32 -17.60
CA LYS A 7 6.91 6.18 -16.24
C LYS A 7 5.94 7.32 -15.90
N ALA A 8 6.17 8.53 -16.38
CA ALA A 8 5.29 9.67 -16.12
C ALA A 8 3.95 9.53 -16.85
N ALA A 9 3.98 9.15 -18.13
CA ALA A 9 2.78 8.89 -18.91
C ALA A 9 1.98 7.71 -18.32
N LEU A 10 2.68 6.63 -17.94
CA LEU A 10 2.05 5.47 -17.31
C LEU A 10 1.39 5.82 -15.95
N ARG A 11 1.99 6.67 -15.14
CA ARG A 11 1.38 7.16 -13.90
C ARG A 11 0.09 7.93 -14.16
N LEU A 12 0.07 8.75 -15.20
CA LEU A 12 -1.13 9.51 -15.56
C LEU A 12 -2.25 8.58 -16.00
N SER A 13 -2.00 7.66 -16.93
CA SER A 13 -2.99 6.70 -17.41
C SER A 13 -3.49 5.79 -16.28
N ALA A 14 -2.61 5.32 -15.41
CA ALA A 14 -2.98 4.48 -14.27
C ALA A 14 -3.87 5.22 -13.24
N ARG A 15 -3.63 6.53 -13.01
CA ARG A 15 -4.53 7.33 -12.16
C ARG A 15 -5.92 7.45 -12.75
N ILE A 16 -6.01 7.72 -14.05
CA ILE A 16 -7.29 7.83 -14.76
C ILE A 16 -8.04 6.50 -14.70
N ALA A 17 -7.37 5.40 -15.07
CA ALA A 17 -7.98 4.08 -15.06
C ALA A 17 -8.48 3.68 -13.66
N ARG A 18 -7.73 4.00 -12.59
CA ARG A 18 -8.15 3.76 -11.22
C ARG A 18 -9.37 4.59 -10.84
N ALA A 19 -9.37 5.89 -11.15
CA ALA A 19 -10.50 6.79 -10.86
C ALA A 19 -11.77 6.33 -11.59
N ASP A 20 -11.68 6.01 -12.88
CA ASP A 20 -12.79 5.51 -13.68
C ASP A 20 -13.34 4.18 -13.12
N PHE A 21 -12.45 3.27 -12.76
CA PHE A 21 -12.85 2.00 -12.16
C PHE A 21 -13.61 2.21 -10.85
N VAL A 22 -13.08 3.04 -9.94
CA VAL A 22 -13.71 3.30 -8.64
C VAL A 22 -15.06 4.02 -8.81
N ALA A 23 -15.15 4.95 -9.74
CA ALA A 23 -16.40 5.65 -10.05
C ALA A 23 -17.48 4.72 -10.63
N ALA A 24 -17.06 3.67 -11.35
CA ALA A 24 -17.98 2.68 -11.95
C ALA A 24 -18.36 1.53 -10.98
N LEU A 25 -17.74 1.44 -9.80
CA LEU A 25 -18.06 0.39 -8.84
C LEU A 25 -19.47 0.53 -8.30
N ASP A 26 -20.14 -0.60 -8.15
CA ASP A 26 -21.38 -0.64 -7.37
C ASP A 26 -21.14 -0.12 -5.94
N PRO A 27 -22.02 0.76 -5.42
CA PRO A 27 -21.82 1.37 -4.09
C PRO A 27 -21.72 0.35 -2.94
N MET A 28 -22.39 -0.80 -3.05
CA MET A 28 -22.31 -1.87 -2.04
C MET A 28 -20.97 -2.60 -2.17
N ALA A 29 -20.57 -2.97 -3.39
CA ALA A 29 -19.27 -3.60 -3.66
C ALA A 29 -18.12 -2.70 -3.17
N HIS A 30 -18.18 -1.40 -3.47
CA HIS A 30 -17.20 -0.43 -2.95
C HIS A 30 -17.16 -0.40 -1.42
N ARG A 31 -18.31 -0.39 -0.75
CA ARG A 31 -18.37 -0.37 0.73
C ARG A 31 -17.84 -1.63 1.38
N LEU A 32 -18.01 -2.79 0.74
CA LEU A 32 -17.59 -4.10 1.26
C LEU A 32 -16.13 -4.42 0.94
N ALA A 33 -15.56 -3.82 -0.10
CA ALA A 33 -14.18 -4.04 -0.50
C ALA A 33 -13.20 -3.79 0.66
N PHE A 34 -12.25 -4.70 0.82
CA PHE A 34 -11.15 -4.63 1.80
C PHE A 34 -11.59 -4.59 3.28
N ARG A 35 -12.77 -5.09 3.62
CA ARG A 35 -13.20 -5.23 5.03
C ARG A 35 -12.78 -6.54 5.68
N ALA A 36 -12.46 -7.54 4.88
CA ALA A 36 -11.99 -8.84 5.34
C ALA A 36 -10.57 -9.11 4.86
N LEU A 37 -9.82 -9.84 5.65
CA LEU A 37 -8.51 -10.35 5.24
C LEU A 37 -8.72 -11.60 4.38
N PRO A 38 -8.11 -11.68 3.19
CA PRO A 38 -8.15 -12.90 2.39
C PRO A 38 -7.58 -14.08 3.16
N SER A 39 -8.23 -15.25 3.08
CA SER A 39 -7.76 -16.44 3.80
C SER A 39 -6.30 -16.81 3.53
N PRO A 40 -5.76 -16.72 2.30
CA PRO A 40 -4.35 -17.00 2.04
C PRO A 40 -3.37 -16.02 2.70
N LEU A 41 -3.81 -14.81 3.07
CA LEU A 41 -2.97 -13.85 3.80
C LEU A 41 -2.72 -14.28 5.25
N LEU A 42 -3.64 -15.02 5.87
CA LEU A 42 -3.62 -15.29 7.31
C LEU A 42 -2.33 -15.97 7.78
N PRO A 43 -1.84 -17.06 7.15
CA PRO A 43 -0.59 -17.69 7.54
C PRO A 43 0.62 -16.77 7.36
N LEU A 44 0.61 -15.88 6.37
CA LEU A 44 1.73 -14.96 6.10
C LEU A 44 1.88 -13.88 7.18
N ILE A 45 0.77 -13.51 7.83
CA ILE A 45 0.77 -12.49 8.89
C ILE A 45 0.69 -13.09 10.30
N GLU A 46 0.61 -14.40 10.47
CA GLU A 46 0.43 -15.03 11.77
C GLU A 46 1.51 -14.59 12.76
N GLY A 47 2.78 -14.75 12.42
CA GLY A 47 3.93 -14.34 13.22
C GLY A 47 4.23 -12.83 13.22
N LYS A 48 3.49 -12.01 12.47
CA LYS A 48 3.70 -10.57 12.38
C LYS A 48 2.92 -9.85 13.49
N ARG A 49 3.61 -9.06 14.28
CA ARG A 49 3.01 -8.35 15.42
C ARG A 49 2.50 -6.97 15.03
N THR A 50 3.31 -6.21 14.31
CA THR A 50 3.04 -4.82 13.93
C THR A 50 2.84 -4.72 12.43
N ILE A 51 1.69 -4.21 12.00
CA ILE A 51 1.35 -4.05 10.59
C ILE A 51 1.16 -2.59 10.27
N ALA A 52 1.91 -2.10 9.30
CA ALA A 52 1.74 -0.76 8.78
C ALA A 52 0.64 -0.77 7.70
N LEU A 53 -0.34 0.10 7.88
CA LEU A 53 -1.31 0.48 6.86
C LEU A 53 -0.94 1.86 6.31
N TYR A 54 -1.77 2.42 5.44
CA TYR A 54 -1.67 3.82 5.00
C TYR A 54 -3.05 4.47 5.03
N ALA A 55 -3.10 5.77 5.25
CA ALA A 55 -4.30 6.57 5.09
C ALA A 55 -4.50 6.83 3.59
N PRO A 56 -5.58 6.31 2.97
CA PRO A 56 -5.76 6.41 1.53
C PRO A 56 -6.00 7.85 1.07
N VAL A 57 -5.49 8.18 -0.11
CA VAL A 57 -5.69 9.47 -0.77
C VAL A 57 -6.51 9.24 -2.04
N ASN A 58 -7.55 10.05 -2.23
CA ASN A 58 -8.47 9.94 -3.39
C ASN A 58 -9.02 8.51 -3.56
N ASP A 59 -8.84 7.93 -4.74
CA ASP A 59 -9.37 6.63 -5.14
C ASP A 59 -8.45 5.44 -4.77
N GLU A 60 -7.47 5.64 -3.90
CA GLU A 60 -6.62 4.54 -3.43
C GLU A 60 -7.45 3.46 -2.72
N ALA A 61 -7.00 2.22 -2.84
CA ALA A 61 -7.62 1.12 -2.12
C ALA A 61 -7.63 1.41 -0.61
N PRO A 62 -8.79 1.26 0.06
CA PRO A 62 -9.01 1.81 1.40
C PRO A 62 -8.38 0.93 2.50
N ALA A 63 -7.05 0.99 2.66
CA ALA A 63 -6.27 0.16 3.57
C ALA A 63 -6.77 0.20 5.03
N LEU A 64 -7.30 1.34 5.50
CA LEU A 64 -7.80 1.46 6.87
C LEU A 64 -9.01 0.57 7.15
N ARG A 65 -9.71 0.08 6.14
CA ARG A 65 -10.81 -0.88 6.32
C ARG A 65 -10.36 -2.25 6.82
N LEU A 66 -9.07 -2.59 6.65
CA LEU A 66 -8.48 -3.83 7.19
C LEU A 66 -8.24 -3.75 8.70
N ALA A 67 -8.30 -2.56 9.29
CA ALA A 67 -7.88 -2.31 10.67
C ALA A 67 -8.59 -3.20 11.68
N ASP A 68 -9.93 -3.22 11.65
CA ASP A 68 -10.73 -4.01 12.61
C ASP A 68 -10.39 -5.50 12.53
N ALA A 69 -10.28 -6.05 11.31
CA ALA A 69 -9.96 -7.45 11.11
C ALA A 69 -8.53 -7.82 11.57
N LEU A 70 -7.59 -6.89 11.50
CA LEU A 70 -6.23 -7.05 12.00
C LEU A 70 -6.20 -6.96 13.54
N ILE A 71 -6.88 -5.98 14.12
CA ILE A 71 -6.97 -5.80 15.58
C ILE A 71 -7.62 -7.01 16.24
N GLN A 72 -8.70 -7.56 15.68
CA GLN A 72 -9.35 -8.80 16.16
C GLN A 72 -8.37 -9.99 16.18
N ARG A 73 -7.29 -9.95 15.42
CA ARG A 73 -6.19 -10.94 15.42
C ARG A 73 -5.02 -10.55 16.31
N GLY A 74 -5.20 -9.56 17.16
CA GLY A 74 -4.18 -9.09 18.10
C GLY A 74 -3.01 -8.33 17.44
N LYS A 75 -3.20 -7.81 16.22
CA LYS A 75 -2.15 -7.03 15.54
C LYS A 75 -2.14 -5.59 16.05
N GLN A 76 -0.94 -5.05 16.21
CA GLN A 76 -0.73 -3.62 16.45
C GLN A 76 -0.64 -2.91 15.10
N LEU A 77 -1.25 -1.73 15.00
CA LEU A 77 -1.26 -0.97 13.76
C LEU A 77 -0.41 0.28 13.86
N CYS A 78 0.16 0.66 12.73
CA CYS A 78 0.85 1.92 12.57
C CYS A 78 0.58 2.50 11.18
N LEU A 79 0.80 3.81 11.04
CA LEU A 79 0.72 4.50 9.76
C LEU A 79 2.04 5.22 9.46
N PRO A 80 2.38 5.41 8.18
CA PRO A 80 3.56 6.15 7.78
C PRO A 80 3.39 7.63 8.02
N ARG A 81 4.48 8.28 8.42
CA ARG A 81 4.62 9.72 8.49
C ARG A 81 5.87 10.13 7.73
N ALA A 82 5.71 10.99 6.74
CA ALA A 82 6.86 11.56 6.03
C ALA A 82 7.64 12.47 6.99
N VAL A 83 8.95 12.21 7.11
CA VAL A 83 9.84 13.00 7.98
C VAL A 83 10.41 14.18 7.21
N ASP A 84 10.68 13.99 5.92
CA ASP A 84 11.26 14.98 5.04
C ASP A 84 10.71 14.89 3.61
N ARG A 85 11.17 15.80 2.74
CA ARG A 85 10.79 15.84 1.34
C ARG A 85 11.63 14.91 0.45
N ILE A 86 12.70 14.32 0.98
CA ILE A 86 13.57 13.39 0.26
C ILE A 86 13.13 11.93 0.40
N GLY A 87 12.02 11.69 1.08
CA GLY A 87 11.34 10.41 1.05
C GLY A 87 11.67 9.48 2.20
N THR A 88 12.09 10.02 3.34
CA THR A 88 12.20 9.25 4.58
C THR A 88 10.84 9.14 5.25
N MET A 89 10.45 7.94 5.62
CA MET A 89 9.24 7.68 6.41
C MET A 89 9.61 7.04 7.74
N GLU A 90 8.90 7.46 8.79
CA GLU A 90 8.78 6.73 10.04
C GLU A 90 7.38 6.16 10.17
N PHE A 91 7.21 5.13 10.98
CA PHE A 91 5.89 4.59 11.30
C PHE A 91 5.56 4.94 12.74
N ARG A 92 4.32 5.37 12.96
CA ARG A 92 3.81 5.72 14.29
C ARG A 92 2.57 4.93 14.61
N ALA A 93 2.43 4.54 15.89
CA ALA A 93 1.27 3.82 16.38
C ALA A 93 -0.02 4.56 16.00
N TRP A 94 -1.02 3.78 15.65
CA TRP A 94 -2.34 4.28 15.29
C TRP A 94 -3.41 3.22 15.56
N ALA A 95 -4.55 3.66 16.02
CA ALA A 95 -5.76 2.87 16.14
C ALA A 95 -6.95 3.59 15.47
N PRO A 96 -7.99 2.86 15.04
CA PRO A 96 -9.21 3.47 14.53
C PRO A 96 -9.78 4.50 15.50
N GLY A 97 -10.01 5.72 15.00
CA GLY A 97 -10.49 6.84 15.82
C GLY A 97 -9.39 7.80 16.28
N ASP A 98 -8.12 7.42 16.23
CA ASP A 98 -7.05 8.34 16.54
C ASP A 98 -7.00 9.51 15.55
N PRO A 99 -6.73 10.74 16.02
CA PRO A 99 -6.61 11.90 15.15
C PRO A 99 -5.41 11.77 14.21
N LEU A 100 -5.58 12.26 13.00
CA LEU A 100 -4.53 12.34 11.99
C LEU A 100 -4.29 13.80 11.61
N ASP A 101 -3.01 14.18 11.53
CA ASP A 101 -2.57 15.46 11.01
C ASP A 101 -2.48 15.42 9.48
N ASP A 102 -2.60 16.58 8.85
CA ASP A 102 -2.38 16.72 7.41
C ASP A 102 -0.88 16.63 7.09
N GLY A 103 -0.58 15.88 6.06
CA GLY A 103 0.76 15.64 5.55
C GLY A 103 1.00 16.21 4.15
N PRO A 104 2.21 16.03 3.61
CA PRO A 104 2.50 16.44 2.25
C PRO A 104 1.66 15.64 1.24
N PHE A 105 1.39 16.25 0.08
CA PHE A 105 0.68 15.60 -1.05
C PHE A 105 -0.76 15.13 -0.72
N GLY A 106 -1.43 15.77 0.23
CA GLY A 106 -2.78 15.41 0.67
C GLY A 106 -2.84 14.12 1.50
N THR A 107 -1.71 13.62 1.96
CA THR A 107 -1.67 12.47 2.87
C THR A 107 -2.11 12.87 4.27
N ARG A 108 -2.52 11.88 5.06
CA ARG A 108 -2.79 12.03 6.49
C ARG A 108 -1.92 11.06 7.27
N HIS A 109 -1.44 11.50 8.44
CA HIS A 109 -0.52 10.70 9.25
C HIS A 109 -0.79 10.86 10.74
N PRO A 110 -0.35 9.92 11.59
CA PRO A 110 -0.46 10.03 13.03
C PRO A 110 0.26 11.27 13.57
N GLN A 111 -0.25 11.78 14.66
CA GLN A 111 0.38 12.90 15.36
C GLN A 111 1.80 12.55 15.79
N HIS A 112 2.67 13.55 15.83
CA HIS A 112 4.09 13.40 16.19
C HIS A 112 4.30 12.79 17.60
N VAL A 113 3.35 12.99 18.49
CA VAL A 113 3.41 12.45 19.86
C VAL A 113 3.19 10.94 19.95
N GLN A 114 2.61 10.33 18.90
CA GLN A 114 2.39 8.89 18.88
C GLN A 114 3.73 8.12 18.87
N PRO A 115 3.83 6.97 19.55
CA PRO A 115 5.05 6.15 19.59
C PRO A 115 5.52 5.73 18.20
N ILE A 116 6.84 5.72 18.01
CA ILE A 116 7.47 5.15 16.81
C ILE A 116 7.32 3.62 16.85
N CYS A 117 7.00 3.04 15.71
CA CYS A 117 6.85 1.60 15.52
C CYS A 117 7.81 1.07 14.44
N HIS A 118 8.10 -0.22 14.54
CA HIS A 118 8.87 -0.96 13.55
C HIS A 118 7.97 -2.08 12.99
N PRO A 119 7.40 -1.91 11.78
CA PRO A 119 6.46 -2.87 11.23
C PRO A 119 7.12 -4.17 10.76
N ASP A 120 6.46 -5.30 11.03
CA ASP A 120 6.80 -6.63 10.53
C ASP A 120 6.14 -6.91 9.16
N ALA A 121 5.10 -6.15 8.83
CA ALA A 121 4.45 -6.15 7.52
C ALA A 121 4.06 -4.72 7.14
N ILE A 122 4.20 -4.39 5.86
CA ILE A 122 3.92 -3.05 5.34
C ILE A 122 2.96 -3.17 4.17
N VAL A 123 1.77 -2.61 4.34
CA VAL A 123 0.79 -2.43 3.27
C VAL A 123 1.08 -1.13 2.54
N ALA A 124 1.33 -1.21 1.25
CA ALA A 124 1.72 -0.08 0.41
C ALA A 124 0.66 0.24 -0.65
N PRO A 125 0.37 1.53 -0.90
CA PRO A 125 -0.41 1.95 -2.06
C PRO A 125 0.42 1.85 -3.33
N LEU A 126 -0.27 1.78 -4.46
CA LEU A 126 0.36 1.75 -5.77
C LEU A 126 -0.58 2.32 -6.84
N LEU A 127 -0.03 2.71 -7.98
CA LEU A 127 -0.79 3.13 -9.15
C LEU A 127 -1.06 1.98 -10.11
N ALA A 128 -0.07 1.11 -10.31
CA ALA A 128 -0.19 -0.09 -11.12
C ALA A 128 0.76 -1.18 -10.60
N PHE A 129 0.49 -2.41 -11.01
CA PHE A 129 1.33 -3.57 -10.71
C PHE A 129 1.28 -4.58 -11.86
N ASP A 130 2.26 -5.47 -11.91
CA ASP A 130 2.33 -6.57 -12.86
C ASP A 130 2.37 -7.94 -12.19
N SER A 131 2.42 -9.00 -13.00
CA SER A 131 2.47 -10.40 -12.53
C SER A 131 3.74 -10.77 -11.79
N MET A 132 4.82 -9.98 -11.94
CA MET A 132 6.07 -10.11 -11.20
C MET A 132 6.06 -9.36 -9.86
N LEU A 133 4.90 -8.82 -9.47
CA LEU A 133 4.67 -8.02 -8.27
C LEU A 133 5.52 -6.72 -8.22
N MET A 134 6.01 -6.27 -9.38
CA MET A 134 6.57 -4.93 -9.50
C MET A 134 5.46 -3.91 -9.38
N ARG A 135 5.75 -2.81 -8.70
CA ARG A 135 4.74 -1.75 -8.49
C ARG A 135 5.17 -0.42 -9.08
N LEU A 136 4.23 0.28 -9.67
CA LEU A 136 4.36 1.68 -10.03
C LEU A 136 3.83 2.56 -8.90
N GLY A 137 4.72 3.30 -8.25
CA GLY A 137 4.37 4.29 -7.24
C GLY A 137 4.18 5.69 -7.82
N GLN A 138 3.90 6.65 -6.94
CA GLN A 138 3.69 8.07 -7.29
C GLN A 138 4.96 8.81 -7.77
N GLY A 139 6.14 8.19 -7.69
CA GLY A 139 7.41 8.75 -8.14
C GLY A 139 8.29 9.36 -7.05
N GLY A 140 7.84 9.42 -5.81
CA GLY A 140 8.63 9.94 -4.68
C GLY A 140 9.64 8.96 -4.07
N GLY A 141 9.59 7.67 -4.42
CA GLY A 141 10.48 6.62 -3.94
C GLY A 141 10.37 6.31 -2.43
N TYR A 142 9.33 6.80 -1.75
CA TYR A 142 9.16 6.62 -0.31
C TYR A 142 9.12 5.15 0.11
N TYR A 143 8.36 4.32 -0.60
CA TYR A 143 8.22 2.92 -0.28
C TYR A 143 9.44 2.09 -0.65
N ASP A 144 10.18 2.42 -1.73
CA ASP A 144 11.41 1.70 -2.11
C ASP A 144 12.47 1.88 -1.04
N ARG A 145 12.70 3.11 -0.58
CA ARG A 145 13.59 3.39 0.55
C ARG A 145 13.13 2.75 1.85
N THR A 146 11.82 2.72 2.07
CA THR A 146 11.24 2.06 3.26
C THR A 146 11.48 0.56 3.21
N PHE A 147 11.25 -0.08 2.08
CA PHE A 147 11.49 -1.52 1.93
C PHE A 147 12.97 -1.88 2.06
N ALA A 148 13.87 -1.03 1.54
CA ALA A 148 15.30 -1.19 1.76
C ALA A 148 15.70 -1.06 3.23
N ARG A 149 14.99 -0.25 4.02
CA ARG A 149 15.22 -0.10 5.46
C ARG A 149 14.61 -1.24 6.29
N TYR A 150 13.47 -1.78 5.87
CA TYR A 150 12.73 -2.84 6.56
C TYR A 150 12.72 -4.12 5.72
N GLU A 151 13.93 -4.63 5.38
CA GLU A 151 14.13 -5.75 4.46
C GLU A 151 13.38 -7.03 4.88
N SER A 152 13.27 -7.28 6.19
CA SER A 152 12.57 -8.44 6.75
C SER A 152 11.05 -8.28 6.82
N ALA A 153 10.53 -7.09 6.55
CA ALA A 153 9.10 -6.86 6.59
C ALA A 153 8.39 -7.49 5.39
N LEU A 154 7.23 -8.10 5.63
CA LEU A 154 6.36 -8.57 4.56
C LEU A 154 5.81 -7.38 3.76
N ARG A 155 6.12 -7.31 2.48
CA ARG A 155 5.70 -6.24 1.57
C ARG A 155 4.38 -6.61 0.89
N ILE A 156 3.32 -5.90 1.21
CA ILE A 156 1.96 -6.16 0.74
C ILE A 156 1.51 -4.98 -0.12
N GLY A 157 1.14 -5.22 -1.36
CA GLY A 157 0.43 -4.23 -2.17
C GLY A 157 -1.07 -4.27 -1.88
N LEU A 158 -1.72 -3.11 -1.80
CA LEU A 158 -3.17 -3.04 -1.79
C LEU A 158 -3.63 -2.22 -2.97
N ALA A 159 -4.42 -2.81 -3.85
CA ALA A 159 -4.79 -2.23 -5.13
C ALA A 159 -6.21 -2.65 -5.55
N TRP A 160 -6.83 -1.88 -6.42
CA TRP A 160 -7.98 -2.34 -7.17
C TRP A 160 -7.51 -3.25 -8.31
N SER A 161 -8.30 -4.25 -8.67
CA SER A 161 -7.95 -5.21 -9.73
C SER A 161 -7.65 -4.55 -11.09
N ALA A 162 -8.29 -3.42 -11.36
CA ALA A 162 -8.04 -2.62 -12.58
C ALA A 162 -6.65 -1.96 -12.63
N GLN A 163 -5.87 -2.02 -11.56
CA GLN A 163 -4.51 -1.49 -11.52
C GLN A 163 -3.46 -2.49 -12.03
N GLN A 164 -3.87 -3.72 -12.38
CA GLN A 164 -2.99 -4.70 -13.01
C GLN A 164 -2.71 -4.31 -14.46
N ILE A 165 -1.42 -4.34 -14.83
CA ILE A 165 -0.93 -4.09 -16.18
C ILE A 165 0.03 -5.21 -16.59
N ASP A 166 0.36 -5.28 -17.89
CA ASP A 166 1.23 -6.34 -18.40
C ASP A 166 2.66 -6.24 -17.86
N LEU A 167 3.21 -5.02 -17.80
CA LEU A 167 4.60 -4.79 -17.37
C LEU A 167 4.75 -3.41 -16.72
N VAL A 168 5.32 -3.39 -15.52
CA VAL A 168 5.78 -2.18 -14.83
C VAL A 168 7.24 -1.94 -15.20
N PRO A 169 7.60 -0.79 -15.82
CA PRO A 169 9.01 -0.44 -16.03
C PRO A 169 9.73 -0.34 -14.70
N ALA A 170 10.71 -1.22 -14.46
CA ALA A 170 11.46 -1.30 -13.21
C ALA A 170 12.84 -0.66 -13.33
N ASP A 171 13.24 0.07 -12.31
CA ASP A 171 14.61 0.56 -12.12
C ASP A 171 15.37 -0.39 -11.17
N PRO A 172 16.71 -0.39 -11.18
CA PRO A 172 17.50 -1.32 -10.34
C PRO A 172 17.27 -1.20 -8.83
N TRP A 173 16.71 -0.09 -8.38
CA TRP A 173 16.38 0.15 -6.96
C TRP A 173 14.91 -0.09 -6.62
N ASP A 174 14.07 -0.41 -7.60
CA ASP A 174 12.67 -0.74 -7.34
C ASP A 174 12.58 -2.10 -6.65
N VAL A 175 11.86 -2.16 -5.53
CA VAL A 175 11.76 -3.38 -4.71
C VAL A 175 10.41 -4.04 -4.97
N PRO A 176 10.37 -5.31 -5.43
CA PRO A 176 9.13 -6.01 -5.66
C PRO A 176 8.36 -6.26 -4.35
N LEU A 177 7.06 -6.39 -4.47
CA LEU A 177 6.20 -6.83 -3.38
C LEU A 177 6.32 -8.35 -3.18
N HIS A 178 5.85 -8.85 -2.03
CA HIS A 178 5.72 -10.29 -1.81
C HIS A 178 4.34 -10.80 -2.23
N ILE A 179 3.32 -9.96 -2.05
CA ILE A 179 1.93 -10.26 -2.41
C ILE A 179 1.18 -8.96 -2.75
N ILE A 180 0.11 -9.10 -3.51
CA ILE A 180 -0.84 -8.02 -3.78
C ILE A 180 -2.25 -8.48 -3.43
N ILE A 181 -2.98 -7.63 -2.73
CA ILE A 181 -4.38 -7.85 -2.39
C ILE A 181 -5.23 -6.91 -3.23
N THR A 182 -6.19 -7.48 -3.94
CA THR A 182 -7.22 -6.72 -4.64
C THR A 182 -8.60 -6.99 -4.02
N GLU A 183 -9.63 -6.27 -4.47
CA GLU A 183 -11.01 -6.56 -4.07
C GLU A 183 -11.52 -7.92 -4.57
N ARG A 184 -10.76 -8.60 -5.45
CA ARG A 184 -11.14 -9.89 -6.06
C ARG A 184 -10.29 -11.04 -5.58
N SER A 185 -9.00 -10.82 -5.36
CA SER A 185 -8.05 -11.91 -5.13
C SER A 185 -6.81 -11.44 -4.37
N LEU A 186 -6.07 -12.41 -3.83
CA LEU A 186 -4.69 -12.26 -3.43
C LEU A 186 -3.81 -12.82 -4.56
N ILE A 187 -2.77 -12.09 -4.93
CA ILE A 187 -1.85 -12.41 -6.03
C ILE A 187 -0.48 -12.61 -5.41
N GLU A 188 0.12 -13.75 -5.67
CA GLU A 188 1.51 -14.11 -5.36
C GLU A 188 2.32 -14.07 -6.65
N ALA A 189 3.65 -13.94 -6.55
CA ALA A 189 4.48 -14.01 -7.74
C ALA A 189 4.27 -15.35 -8.44
N ALA A 190 4.15 -15.32 -9.76
CA ALA A 190 4.16 -16.57 -10.53
C ALA A 190 5.49 -17.28 -10.28
N ASP A 191 5.44 -18.57 -9.98
CA ASP A 191 6.64 -19.41 -9.92
C ASP A 191 7.40 -19.27 -11.24
N ALA A 192 8.68 -18.82 -11.15
CA ALA A 192 9.54 -18.62 -12.30
C ALA A 192 10.13 -19.92 -12.82
#